data_551b72f375b966c39a57f78cc08f8171
#
_entry.id   551b72f375b966c39a57f78cc08f8171
#
_cell.length_a   1.000
_cell.length_b   1.000
_cell.length_c   1.000
_cell.angle_alpha   90.00
_cell.angle_beta   90.00
_cell.angle_gamma   90.00
#
_symmetry.space_group_name_H-M   'P 1'
#
loop_
_entity.id
_entity.type
_entity.pdbx_description
1 polymer ?
#
loop_
_entity_poly.entity_id
_entity_poly.type
_entity_poly.pdbx_seq_one_letter_code
_entity_poly.pdbx_strand_id
1 'polypeptide(L)'
;MWCMVYDDLSYEHEADIFANQMKFVKPLNPYEVFMANIEAGNDDQLIIRDLVESYGLSIGTKKGHGVICAVSTLEFIYIKYGYHGLSRVLRLIIGAWEGDLNSFSGNILNAITRLIVVYEDVLNDEVFKEKLGAVSVKQLIRTAKERRPGSMGVAEAMVLEYNGKKKSNNNRLFINKLYSREHAIFKTLDAPDDMLNDEASDFNEAENFDDTNEDDVE
;
A
#
# COMPACT_ATOMS: atom_id res chain seq x y z
N MET A 1 -20.41 -32.62 11.21
CA MET A 1 -20.00 -31.44 11.97
C MET A 1 -20.66 -31.54 13.34
N TRP A 2 -19.88 -31.54 14.43
CA TRP A 2 -20.43 -31.65 15.78
C TRP A 2 -20.80 -30.25 16.23
N CYS A 3 -22.03 -30.08 16.71
CA CYS A 3 -22.55 -28.84 17.26
C CYS A 3 -22.79 -29.03 18.77
N MET A 4 -22.26 -28.14 19.58
CA MET A 4 -22.59 -28.09 21.00
C MET A 4 -23.76 -27.11 21.16
N VAL A 5 -24.87 -27.61 21.75
CA VAL A 5 -26.03 -26.79 22.09
C VAL A 5 -26.02 -26.59 23.61
N TYR A 6 -26.15 -25.37 24.03
CA TYR A 6 -26.23 -24.99 25.43
C TYR A 6 -27.64 -24.50 25.70
N ASP A 7 -28.30 -25.05 26.73
CA ASP A 7 -29.62 -24.62 27.19
C ASP A 7 -29.46 -23.83 28.49
N ASP A 8 -30.35 -22.86 28.70
CA ASP A 8 -30.45 -22.09 29.94
C ASP A 8 -29.20 -21.28 30.35
N LEU A 9 -28.46 -20.75 29.40
CA LEU A 9 -27.38 -19.83 29.70
C LEU A 9 -27.87 -18.45 30.11
N SER A 10 -27.27 -17.86 31.15
CA SER A 10 -27.44 -16.43 31.39
C SER A 10 -26.74 -15.61 30.31
N TYR A 11 -27.22 -14.39 30.05
CA TYR A 11 -26.62 -13.47 29.10
C TYR A 11 -25.10 -13.26 29.34
N GLU A 12 -24.66 -13.24 30.58
CA GLU A 12 -23.27 -13.12 30.98
C GLU A 12 -22.45 -14.34 30.53
N HIS A 13 -22.97 -15.55 30.71
CA HIS A 13 -22.33 -16.77 30.26
C HIS A 13 -22.28 -16.87 28.74
N GLU A 14 -23.33 -16.44 28.03
CA GLU A 14 -23.32 -16.38 26.56
C GLU A 14 -22.24 -15.41 26.05
N ALA A 15 -22.15 -14.21 26.69
CA ALA A 15 -21.13 -13.23 26.35
C ALA A 15 -19.69 -13.76 26.58
N ASP A 16 -19.48 -14.46 27.72
CA ASP A 16 -18.18 -15.07 28.02
C ASP A 16 -17.80 -16.18 27.02
N ILE A 17 -18.72 -17.04 26.66
CA ILE A 17 -18.52 -18.10 25.66
C ILE A 17 -18.19 -17.48 24.32
N PHE A 18 -18.97 -16.46 23.89
CA PHE A 18 -18.75 -15.75 22.66
C PHE A 18 -17.36 -15.07 22.64
N ALA A 19 -17.02 -14.33 23.69
CA ALA A 19 -15.72 -13.66 23.81
C ALA A 19 -14.55 -14.67 23.78
N ASN A 20 -14.71 -15.81 24.44
CA ASN A 20 -13.69 -16.87 24.41
C ASN A 20 -13.59 -17.54 23.03
N GLN A 21 -14.70 -17.80 22.35
CA GLN A 21 -14.69 -18.33 20.99
C GLN A 21 -14.00 -17.36 20.01
N MET A 22 -14.30 -16.07 20.12
CA MET A 22 -13.69 -15.04 19.25
C MET A 22 -12.17 -14.92 19.44
N LYS A 23 -11.62 -15.23 20.62
CA LYS A 23 -10.16 -15.29 20.83
C LYS A 23 -9.46 -16.37 20.01
N PHE A 24 -10.17 -17.44 19.64
CA PHE A 24 -9.61 -18.57 18.88
C PHE A 24 -9.96 -18.51 17.38
N VAL A 25 -10.81 -17.59 16.97
CA VAL A 25 -11.10 -17.36 15.55
C VAL A 25 -9.97 -16.54 14.97
N LYS A 26 -9.22 -17.11 14.04
CA LYS A 26 -8.23 -16.35 13.28
C LYS A 26 -8.96 -15.26 12.51
N PRO A 27 -8.62 -13.97 12.71
CA PRO A 27 -9.23 -12.90 11.94
C PRO A 27 -8.95 -13.12 10.45
N LEU A 28 -9.94 -12.80 9.62
CA LEU A 28 -9.75 -12.83 8.16
C LEU A 28 -8.71 -11.79 7.78
N ASN A 29 -7.84 -12.15 6.86
CA ASN A 29 -6.91 -11.16 6.32
C ASN A 29 -7.63 -10.19 5.37
N PRO A 30 -7.07 -9.00 5.10
CA PRO A 30 -7.72 -7.99 4.25
C PRO A 30 -8.10 -8.51 2.86
N TYR A 31 -7.31 -9.38 2.27
CA TYR A 31 -7.63 -9.98 0.99
C TYR A 31 -8.86 -10.90 1.05
N GLU A 32 -8.97 -11.72 2.10
CA GLU A 32 -10.13 -12.62 2.29
C GLU A 32 -11.42 -11.80 2.48
N VAL A 33 -11.35 -10.71 3.24
CA VAL A 33 -12.48 -9.77 3.41
C VAL A 33 -12.85 -9.12 2.09
N PHE A 34 -11.87 -8.65 1.33
CA PHE A 34 -12.07 -8.04 0.02
C PHE A 34 -12.75 -9.00 -0.96
N MET A 35 -12.28 -10.26 -1.03
CA MET A 35 -12.87 -11.28 -1.88
C MET A 35 -14.31 -11.63 -1.45
N ALA A 36 -14.57 -11.72 -0.14
CA ALA A 36 -15.92 -11.93 0.37
C ALA A 36 -16.86 -10.78 -0.01
N ASN A 37 -16.38 -9.54 0.02
CA ASN A 37 -17.14 -8.37 -0.42
C ASN A 37 -17.44 -8.40 -1.93
N ILE A 38 -16.50 -8.87 -2.75
CA ILE A 38 -16.74 -9.08 -4.19
C ILE A 38 -17.85 -10.13 -4.41
N GLU A 39 -17.77 -11.27 -3.72
CA GLU A 39 -18.79 -12.32 -3.80
C GLU A 39 -20.17 -11.85 -3.29
N ALA A 40 -20.18 -10.95 -2.32
CA ALA A 40 -21.39 -10.29 -1.82
C ALA A 40 -21.96 -9.24 -2.79
N GLY A 41 -21.25 -8.89 -3.85
CA GLY A 41 -21.68 -7.91 -4.86
C GLY A 41 -21.51 -6.46 -4.41
N ASN A 42 -20.57 -6.18 -3.51
CA ASN A 42 -20.29 -4.81 -3.08
C ASN A 42 -19.65 -3.99 -4.19
N ASP A 43 -20.28 -2.90 -4.58
CA ASP A 43 -19.90 -2.07 -5.72
C ASP A 43 -18.47 -1.52 -5.64
N ASP A 44 -18.04 -1.06 -4.48
CA ASP A 44 -16.70 -0.47 -4.29
C ASP A 44 -15.59 -1.48 -4.61
N GLN A 45 -15.69 -2.71 -4.08
CA GLN A 45 -14.71 -3.76 -4.32
C GLN A 45 -14.73 -4.25 -5.78
N LEU A 46 -15.90 -4.32 -6.38
CA LEU A 46 -16.03 -4.64 -7.79
C LEU A 46 -15.36 -3.59 -8.67
N ILE A 47 -15.59 -2.30 -8.40
CA ILE A 47 -14.97 -1.19 -9.14
C ILE A 47 -13.44 -1.18 -8.96
N ILE A 48 -12.94 -1.41 -7.74
CA ILE A 48 -11.50 -1.50 -7.46
C ILE A 48 -10.88 -2.65 -8.25
N ARG A 49 -11.48 -3.84 -8.21
CA ARG A 49 -11.03 -5.01 -8.97
C ARG A 49 -10.97 -4.70 -10.47
N ASP A 50 -12.07 -4.23 -11.04
CA ASP A 50 -12.19 -3.96 -12.47
C ASP A 50 -11.20 -2.88 -12.92
N LEU A 51 -10.95 -1.86 -12.08
CA LEU A 51 -9.94 -0.86 -12.33
C LEU A 51 -8.53 -1.46 -12.34
N VAL A 52 -8.17 -2.29 -11.37
CA VAL A 52 -6.87 -2.96 -11.29
C VAL A 52 -6.66 -3.86 -12.51
N GLU A 53 -7.66 -4.68 -12.85
CA GLU A 53 -7.63 -5.58 -14.01
C GLU A 53 -7.54 -4.82 -15.35
N SER A 54 -8.16 -3.64 -15.46
CA SER A 54 -8.08 -2.80 -16.67
C SER A 54 -6.66 -2.33 -16.99
N TYR A 55 -5.78 -2.31 -15.99
CA TYR A 55 -4.35 -2.02 -16.14
C TYR A 55 -3.49 -3.28 -16.34
N GLY A 56 -4.09 -4.45 -16.49
CA GLY A 56 -3.37 -5.74 -16.63
C GLY A 56 -2.73 -6.20 -15.32
N LEU A 57 -3.20 -5.65 -14.18
CA LEU A 57 -2.76 -6.01 -12.84
C LEU A 57 -3.73 -7.01 -12.20
N SER A 58 -3.33 -7.61 -11.09
CA SER A 58 -4.17 -8.49 -10.30
C SER A 58 -4.05 -8.20 -8.81
N ILE A 59 -5.07 -8.55 -8.04
CA ILE A 59 -5.06 -8.47 -6.57
C ILE A 59 -4.78 -9.89 -6.04
N GLY A 60 -3.84 -10.03 -5.10
CA GLY A 60 -3.47 -11.34 -4.60
C GLY A 60 -2.77 -11.31 -3.25
N THR A 61 -2.49 -12.51 -2.71
CA THR A 61 -1.83 -12.69 -1.41
C THR A 61 -0.31 -12.87 -1.51
N LYS A 62 0.20 -13.19 -2.70
CA LYS A 62 1.63 -13.44 -2.94
C LYS A 62 2.18 -12.39 -3.88
N LYS A 63 3.32 -11.82 -3.53
CA LYS A 63 4.03 -10.85 -4.36
C LYS A 63 4.39 -11.48 -5.72
N GLY A 64 4.14 -10.73 -6.78
CA GLY A 64 4.40 -11.13 -8.16
C GLY A 64 4.47 -9.90 -9.06
N HIS A 65 4.94 -10.10 -10.29
CA HIS A 65 4.91 -9.03 -11.29
C HIS A 65 3.45 -8.64 -11.56
N GLY A 66 3.13 -7.36 -11.40
CA GLY A 66 1.76 -6.87 -11.59
C GLY A 66 0.74 -7.33 -10.53
N VAL A 67 1.19 -7.89 -9.39
CA VAL A 67 0.30 -8.32 -8.30
C VAL A 67 0.31 -7.30 -7.16
N ILE A 68 -0.87 -6.86 -6.75
CA ILE A 68 -1.06 -5.94 -5.63
C ILE A 68 -1.54 -6.75 -4.41
N CYS A 69 -0.72 -6.76 -3.35
CA CYS A 69 -1.07 -7.41 -2.10
C CYS A 69 -1.62 -6.43 -1.05
N ALA A 70 -1.37 -5.13 -1.23
CA ALA A 70 -1.78 -4.07 -0.30
C ALA A 70 -3.26 -3.68 -0.50
N VAL A 71 -4.16 -4.62 -0.25
CA VAL A 71 -5.59 -4.51 -0.55
C VAL A 71 -6.24 -3.38 0.26
N SER A 72 -5.98 -3.33 1.58
CA SER A 72 -6.51 -2.27 2.45
C SER A 72 -6.08 -0.87 1.99
N THR A 73 -4.86 -0.74 1.44
CA THR A 73 -4.39 0.53 0.89
C THR A 73 -5.14 0.91 -0.39
N LEU A 74 -5.46 -0.06 -1.26
CA LEU A 74 -6.30 0.20 -2.44
C LEU A 74 -7.69 0.70 -2.04
N GLU A 75 -8.35 0.00 -1.10
CA GLU A 75 -9.66 0.38 -0.58
C GLU A 75 -9.61 1.78 0.05
N PHE A 76 -8.61 2.05 0.89
CA PHE A 76 -8.44 3.37 1.51
C PHE A 76 -8.30 4.48 0.46
N ILE A 77 -7.47 4.28 -0.57
CA ILE A 77 -7.28 5.28 -1.63
C ILE A 77 -8.58 5.48 -2.42
N TYR A 78 -9.29 4.40 -2.74
CA TYR A 78 -10.55 4.48 -3.46
C TYR A 78 -11.65 5.18 -2.65
N ILE A 79 -11.86 4.80 -1.39
CA ILE A 79 -12.87 5.41 -0.53
C ILE A 79 -12.61 6.91 -0.35
N LYS A 80 -11.33 7.30 -0.24
CA LYS A 80 -10.98 8.69 0.06
C LYS A 80 -10.86 9.59 -1.17
N TYR A 81 -10.35 9.06 -2.28
CA TYR A 81 -10.02 9.86 -3.47
C TYR A 81 -10.77 9.40 -4.73
N GLY A 82 -11.63 8.38 -4.59
CA GLY A 82 -12.47 7.85 -5.65
C GLY A 82 -11.71 7.16 -6.78
N TYR A 83 -12.45 6.80 -7.80
CA TYR A 83 -11.95 6.13 -9.01
C TYR A 83 -10.76 6.87 -9.65
N HIS A 84 -10.89 8.18 -9.85
CA HIS A 84 -9.85 8.98 -10.51
C HIS A 84 -8.56 9.08 -9.71
N GLY A 85 -8.66 9.15 -8.37
CA GLY A 85 -7.50 9.16 -7.50
C GLY A 85 -6.72 7.85 -7.57
N LEU A 86 -7.40 6.72 -7.40
CA LEU A 86 -6.78 5.39 -7.49
C LEU A 86 -6.22 5.13 -8.90
N SER A 87 -6.96 5.48 -9.95
CA SER A 87 -6.53 5.35 -11.35
C SER A 87 -5.24 6.13 -11.61
N ARG A 88 -5.11 7.38 -11.11
CA ARG A 88 -3.90 8.18 -11.27
C ARG A 88 -2.71 7.56 -10.54
N VAL A 89 -2.90 7.04 -9.33
CA VAL A 89 -1.85 6.32 -8.57
C VAL A 89 -1.34 5.12 -9.36
N LEU A 90 -2.23 4.23 -9.81
CA LEU A 90 -1.84 3.04 -10.57
C LEU A 90 -1.11 3.39 -11.87
N ARG A 91 -1.61 4.40 -12.60
CA ARG A 91 -1.00 4.87 -13.85
C ARG A 91 0.42 5.41 -13.64
N LEU A 92 0.68 6.12 -12.54
CA LEU A 92 2.01 6.62 -12.22
C LEU A 92 2.97 5.47 -11.89
N ILE A 93 2.53 4.48 -11.12
CA ILE A 93 3.35 3.31 -10.77
C ILE A 93 3.71 2.50 -12.02
N ILE A 94 2.73 2.17 -12.84
CA ILE A 94 2.95 1.40 -14.06
C ILE A 94 3.87 2.16 -15.01
N GLY A 95 3.62 3.45 -15.19
CA GLY A 95 4.42 4.28 -16.09
C GLY A 95 5.86 4.49 -15.63
N ALA A 96 6.14 4.38 -14.33
CA ALA A 96 7.50 4.47 -13.79
C ALA A 96 8.22 3.12 -13.75
N TRP A 97 7.54 2.04 -13.34
CA TRP A 97 8.22 0.77 -13.02
C TRP A 97 7.61 -0.47 -13.68
N GLU A 98 6.68 -0.30 -14.62
CA GLU A 98 6.11 -1.38 -15.46
C GLU A 98 5.62 -2.61 -14.66
N GLY A 99 5.19 -2.43 -13.40
CA GLY A 99 4.70 -3.52 -12.56
C GLY A 99 5.78 -4.31 -11.82
N ASP A 100 6.96 -3.68 -11.55
CA ASP A 100 7.99 -4.28 -10.70
C ASP A 100 7.42 -4.86 -9.41
N LEU A 101 7.99 -5.96 -8.94
CA LEU A 101 7.54 -6.76 -7.79
C LEU A 101 7.27 -5.94 -6.51
N ASN A 102 8.04 -4.88 -6.28
CA ASN A 102 7.96 -4.06 -5.08
C ASN A 102 7.22 -2.72 -5.29
N SER A 103 6.82 -2.41 -6.53
CA SER A 103 6.24 -1.11 -6.87
C SER A 103 4.82 -0.91 -6.31
N PHE A 104 4.12 -1.99 -5.96
CA PHE A 104 2.77 -1.96 -5.42
C PHE A 104 2.71 -2.21 -3.90
N SER A 105 3.80 -1.95 -3.17
CA SER A 105 3.76 -1.99 -1.71
C SER A 105 2.90 -0.85 -1.14
N GLY A 106 2.28 -1.06 0.03
CA GLY A 106 1.44 -0.05 0.69
C GLY A 106 2.18 1.27 0.89
N ASN A 107 3.46 1.23 1.23
CA ASN A 107 4.30 2.43 1.39
C ASN A 107 4.44 3.23 0.09
N ILE A 108 4.60 2.58 -1.06
CA ILE A 108 4.69 3.26 -2.35
C ILE A 108 3.35 3.83 -2.77
N LEU A 109 2.27 3.04 -2.64
CA LEU A 109 0.91 3.49 -2.92
C LEU A 109 0.56 4.74 -2.12
N ASN A 110 0.78 4.70 -0.80
CA ASN A 110 0.52 5.82 0.11
C ASN A 110 1.43 7.03 -0.19
N ALA A 111 2.71 6.80 -0.53
CA ALA A 111 3.63 7.88 -0.88
C ALA A 111 3.19 8.62 -2.14
N ILE A 112 2.84 7.90 -3.22
CA ILE A 112 2.36 8.50 -4.47
C ILE A 112 1.03 9.22 -4.25
N THR A 113 0.11 8.62 -3.50
CA THR A 113 -1.15 9.27 -3.14
C THR A 113 -0.89 10.60 -2.43
N ARG A 114 0.04 10.62 -1.48
CA ARG A 114 0.45 11.85 -0.80
C ARG A 114 1.02 12.88 -1.76
N LEU A 115 1.88 12.48 -2.70
CA LEU A 115 2.41 13.41 -3.70
C LEU A 115 1.31 14.02 -4.56
N ILE A 116 0.37 13.21 -5.02
CA ILE A 116 -0.78 13.67 -5.82
C ILE A 116 -1.59 14.72 -5.04
N VAL A 117 -1.89 14.42 -3.77
CA VAL A 117 -2.72 15.30 -2.93
C VAL A 117 -2.00 16.60 -2.56
N VAL A 118 -0.70 16.50 -2.22
CA VAL A 118 0.07 17.68 -1.74
C VAL A 118 0.47 18.62 -2.86
N TYR A 119 0.77 18.07 -4.03
CA TYR A 119 1.29 18.89 -5.14
C TYR A 119 0.30 19.11 -6.26
N GLU A 120 -0.81 18.37 -6.27
CA GLU A 120 -1.92 18.54 -7.23
C GLU A 120 -1.45 18.73 -8.68
N ASP A 121 -1.71 19.90 -9.26
CA ASP A 121 -1.35 20.24 -10.64
C ASP A 121 0.15 20.54 -10.84
N VAL A 122 0.89 20.80 -9.75
CA VAL A 122 2.35 21.00 -9.82
C VAL A 122 3.08 19.69 -10.12
N LEU A 123 2.50 18.56 -9.73
CA LEU A 123 3.04 17.23 -10.02
C LEU A 123 2.76 16.87 -11.49
N ASN A 124 3.79 16.95 -12.32
CA ASN A 124 3.71 16.55 -13.71
C ASN A 124 3.92 15.05 -13.86
N ASP A 125 2.91 14.32 -14.33
CA ASP A 125 2.88 12.87 -14.43
C ASP A 125 3.98 12.34 -15.38
N GLU A 126 4.29 13.03 -16.48
CA GLU A 126 5.32 12.58 -17.43
C GLU A 126 6.73 12.76 -16.86
N VAL A 127 6.97 13.88 -16.15
CA VAL A 127 8.24 14.10 -15.45
C VAL A 127 8.41 13.07 -14.33
N PHE A 128 7.32 12.75 -13.61
CA PHE A 128 7.35 11.71 -12.57
C PHE A 128 7.79 10.36 -13.17
N LYS A 129 7.13 9.90 -14.23
CA LYS A 129 7.45 8.63 -14.89
C LYS A 129 8.89 8.60 -15.39
N GLU A 130 9.37 9.67 -16.05
CA GLU A 130 10.74 9.76 -16.55
C GLU A 130 11.77 9.69 -15.41
N LYS A 131 11.59 10.48 -14.35
CA LYS A 131 12.58 10.58 -13.27
C LYS A 131 12.57 9.38 -12.35
N LEU A 132 11.39 8.93 -11.94
CA LEU A 132 11.25 7.79 -11.04
C LEU A 132 11.51 6.47 -11.78
N GLY A 133 11.17 6.37 -13.07
CA GLY A 133 11.49 5.22 -13.90
C GLY A 133 13.00 5.00 -14.12
N ALA A 134 13.80 6.04 -13.99
CA ALA A 134 15.26 5.92 -14.04
C ALA A 134 15.88 5.31 -12.77
N VAL A 135 15.10 5.14 -11.70
CA VAL A 135 15.55 4.62 -10.41
C VAL A 135 14.79 3.35 -10.07
N SER A 136 15.50 2.27 -9.72
CA SER A 136 14.83 1.04 -9.31
C SER A 136 14.07 1.22 -8.01
N VAL A 137 12.94 0.50 -7.86
CA VAL A 137 12.14 0.53 -6.63
C VAL A 137 12.96 0.16 -5.40
N LYS A 138 13.85 -0.84 -5.51
CA LYS A 138 14.76 -1.25 -4.41
C LYS A 138 15.68 -0.11 -3.97
N GLN A 139 16.26 0.63 -4.93
CA GLN A 139 17.11 1.78 -4.62
C GLN A 139 16.32 2.90 -3.96
N LEU A 140 15.12 3.20 -4.45
CA LEU A 140 14.23 4.20 -3.87
C LEU A 140 13.90 3.87 -2.42
N ILE A 141 13.52 2.62 -2.13
CA ILE A 141 13.20 2.14 -0.78
C ILE A 141 14.43 2.24 0.14
N ARG A 142 15.63 1.89 -0.35
CA ARG A 142 16.86 2.03 0.44
C ARG A 142 17.13 3.49 0.82
N THR A 143 17.06 4.39 -0.14
CA THR A 143 17.21 5.84 0.11
C THR A 143 16.14 6.36 1.09
N ALA A 144 14.91 5.85 0.98
CA ALA A 144 13.82 6.20 1.90
C ALA A 144 14.12 5.76 3.33
N LYS A 145 14.60 4.52 3.56
CA LYS A 145 14.96 3.99 4.89
C LYS A 145 16.06 4.82 5.59
N GLU A 146 17.05 5.29 4.81
CA GLU A 146 18.14 6.14 5.35
C GLU A 146 17.62 7.49 5.85
N ARG A 147 16.50 7.95 5.37
CA ARG A 147 15.89 9.24 5.75
C ARG A 147 14.87 9.09 6.86
N ARG A 148 13.86 8.26 6.62
CA ARG A 148 12.73 8.04 7.54
C ARG A 148 12.01 6.74 7.16
N PRO A 149 11.57 5.95 8.15
CA PRO A 149 10.75 4.77 7.88
C PRO A 149 9.35 5.14 7.34
N GLY A 150 8.71 4.18 6.67
CA GLY A 150 7.32 4.27 6.21
C GLY A 150 7.12 5.10 4.94
N SER A 151 5.86 5.30 4.59
CA SER A 151 5.44 5.98 3.35
C SER A 151 5.92 7.42 3.23
N MET A 152 6.13 8.12 4.36
CA MET A 152 6.67 9.48 4.35
C MET A 152 8.11 9.53 3.85
N GLY A 153 8.96 8.60 4.29
CA GLY A 153 10.35 8.52 3.79
C GLY A 153 10.40 8.22 2.30
N VAL A 154 9.48 7.35 1.84
CA VAL A 154 9.33 7.06 0.40
C VAL A 154 8.90 8.30 -0.37
N ALA A 155 7.93 9.07 0.14
CA ALA A 155 7.49 10.32 -0.49
C ALA A 155 8.63 11.36 -0.58
N GLU A 156 9.44 11.51 0.48
CA GLU A 156 10.62 12.38 0.47
C GLU A 156 11.65 11.94 -0.59
N ALA A 157 11.95 10.64 -0.65
CA ALA A 157 12.87 10.09 -1.64
C ALA A 157 12.37 10.34 -3.07
N MET A 158 11.06 10.13 -3.31
CA MET A 158 10.43 10.43 -4.60
C MET A 158 10.55 11.90 -4.99
N VAL A 159 10.33 12.83 -4.04
CA VAL A 159 10.49 14.28 -4.29
C VAL A 159 11.93 14.64 -4.67
N LEU A 160 12.91 14.00 -4.03
CA LEU A 160 14.32 14.22 -4.36
C LEU A 160 14.66 13.74 -5.77
N GLU A 161 14.24 12.54 -6.12
CA GLU A 161 14.47 11.98 -7.46
C GLU A 161 13.74 12.79 -8.55
N TYR A 162 12.48 13.17 -8.29
CA TYR A 162 11.71 14.05 -9.18
C TYR A 162 12.42 15.37 -9.44
N ASN A 163 12.92 16.03 -8.41
CA ASN A 163 13.62 17.30 -8.54
C ASN A 163 14.99 17.16 -9.21
N GLY A 164 15.66 16.01 -9.09
CA GLY A 164 17.01 15.80 -9.58
C GLY A 164 18.04 16.76 -8.97
N LYS A 165 19.24 16.78 -9.55
CA LYS A 165 20.36 17.61 -9.07
C LYS A 165 20.29 19.09 -9.51
N LYS A 166 19.51 19.42 -10.53
CA LYS A 166 19.43 20.79 -11.10
C LYS A 166 18.56 21.69 -10.23
N LYS A 167 19.13 22.79 -9.75
CA LYS A 167 18.42 23.78 -8.90
C LYS A 167 17.42 24.67 -9.65
N SER A 168 17.50 24.75 -10.97
CA SER A 168 16.72 25.67 -11.81
C SER A 168 15.56 24.96 -12.52
N ASN A 169 14.59 24.44 -11.80
CA ASN A 169 13.40 23.84 -12.39
C ASN A 169 12.16 24.59 -11.90
N ASN A 170 11.40 25.23 -12.80
CA ASN A 170 10.16 25.94 -12.46
C ASN A 170 9.09 25.02 -11.84
N ASN A 171 9.20 23.70 -12.03
CA ASN A 171 8.28 22.69 -11.52
C ASN A 171 8.85 21.91 -10.33
N ARG A 172 9.68 22.56 -9.51
CA ARG A 172 10.30 21.90 -8.36
C ARG A 172 9.30 21.66 -7.25
N LEU A 173 9.26 20.42 -6.72
CA LEU A 173 8.47 20.05 -5.56
C LEU A 173 9.22 20.41 -4.27
N PHE A 174 8.56 21.13 -3.37
CA PHE A 174 9.17 21.54 -2.09
C PHE A 174 8.83 20.52 -1.00
N ILE A 175 9.85 19.83 -0.45
CA ILE A 175 9.69 18.80 0.60
C ILE A 175 8.88 19.32 1.80
N ASN A 176 9.02 20.59 2.17
CA ASN A 176 8.30 21.18 3.30
C ASN A 176 6.78 21.10 3.17
N LYS A 177 6.25 21.07 1.93
CA LYS A 177 4.81 20.88 1.68
C LYS A 177 4.29 19.53 2.16
N LEU A 178 5.12 18.47 2.15
CA LEU A 178 4.74 17.16 2.67
C LEU A 178 4.36 17.18 4.16
N TYR A 179 4.84 18.18 4.89
CA TYR A 179 4.67 18.34 6.34
C TYR A 179 3.66 19.41 6.72
N SER A 180 3.02 20.08 5.75
CA SER A 180 2.07 21.13 6.09
C SER A 180 0.85 20.53 6.82
N ARG A 181 0.30 21.28 7.80
CA ARG A 181 -0.84 20.82 8.60
C ARG A 181 -2.10 20.63 7.79
N GLU A 182 -2.25 21.35 6.68
CA GLU A 182 -3.40 21.24 5.77
C GLU A 182 -3.49 19.84 5.14
N HIS A 183 -2.34 19.16 5.01
CA HIS A 183 -2.26 17.80 4.49
C HIS A 183 -2.03 16.74 5.61
N ALA A 184 -2.08 17.13 6.88
CA ALA A 184 -1.98 16.22 8.03
C ALA A 184 -3.21 15.29 8.16
N ILE A 185 -4.19 15.41 7.28
CA ILE A 185 -5.38 14.55 7.16
C ILE A 185 -4.98 13.05 6.97
N PHE A 186 -3.77 12.77 6.52
CA PHE A 186 -3.23 11.40 6.54
C PHE A 186 -2.96 10.83 7.95
N LYS A 187 -2.95 11.71 8.99
CA LYS A 187 -2.71 11.30 10.38
C LYS A 187 -3.96 11.10 11.22
N THR A 188 -5.10 11.57 10.78
CA THR A 188 -6.30 11.74 11.63
C THR A 188 -7.56 11.01 11.16
N LEU A 189 -7.46 10.21 10.11
CA LEU A 189 -8.50 9.23 9.87
C LEU A 189 -7.98 7.93 10.43
N ASP A 190 -8.69 7.44 11.43
CA ASP A 190 -8.57 6.14 12.04
C ASP A 190 -8.37 5.07 10.96
N ALA A 191 -7.12 4.97 10.45
CA ALA A 191 -6.70 3.74 9.84
C ALA A 191 -6.79 2.72 10.97
N PRO A 192 -7.54 1.62 10.82
CA PRO A 192 -7.53 0.56 11.80
C PRO A 192 -6.08 0.21 12.11
N ASP A 193 -5.76 -0.06 13.38
CA ASP A 193 -4.41 -0.40 13.85
C ASP A 193 -3.75 -1.52 13.02
N ASP A 194 -4.54 -2.34 12.36
CA ASP A 194 -4.15 -3.40 11.42
C ASP A 194 -3.44 -2.86 10.15
N MET A 195 -3.75 -1.65 9.68
CA MET A 195 -3.05 -1.04 8.54
C MET A 195 -1.62 -0.59 8.85
N LEU A 196 -1.31 -0.39 10.14
CA LEU A 196 0.03 -0.01 10.59
C LEU A 196 0.96 -1.24 10.74
N ASN A 197 0.39 -2.43 10.97
CA ASN A 197 1.16 -3.66 11.14
C ASN A 197 1.59 -4.31 9.83
N ASP A 198 0.84 -4.13 8.73
CA ASP A 198 1.27 -4.60 7.40
C ASP A 198 2.53 -3.87 6.89
N GLU A 199 2.78 -2.63 7.38
CA GLU A 199 3.97 -1.88 7.02
C GLU A 199 5.27 -2.47 7.62
N ALA A 200 5.19 -3.16 8.77
CA ALA A 200 6.36 -3.72 9.43
C ALA A 200 6.74 -5.12 8.90
N SER A 201 5.77 -5.91 8.43
CA SER A 201 6.02 -7.27 7.93
C SER A 201 6.65 -7.27 6.54
N ASP A 202 6.29 -6.30 5.69
CA ASP A 202 6.80 -6.20 4.32
C ASP A 202 8.31 -5.85 4.25
N PHE A 203 8.86 -5.27 5.33
CA PHE A 203 10.28 -4.89 5.37
C PHE A 203 11.19 -5.99 5.93
N ASN A 204 10.66 -6.93 6.74
CA ASN A 204 11.48 -7.97 7.36
C ASN A 204 11.69 -9.19 6.43
N GLU A 205 10.81 -9.45 5.46
CA GLU A 205 10.99 -10.57 4.53
C GLU A 205 12.01 -10.28 3.40
N ALA A 206 12.40 -9.03 3.19
CA ALA A 206 13.40 -8.69 2.17
C ALA A 206 14.86 -8.90 2.61
N GLU A 207 15.11 -9.19 3.91
CA GLU A 207 16.47 -9.44 4.43
C GLU A 207 16.89 -10.90 4.40
N ASN A 208 15.99 -11.84 4.07
CA ASN A 208 16.32 -13.29 4.03
C ASN A 208 16.50 -13.83 2.60
N PHE A 209 16.94 -13.02 1.63
CA PHE A 209 17.33 -13.54 0.33
C PHE A 209 18.85 -13.52 0.16
N ASP A 210 19.42 -14.61 0.64
CA ASP A 210 20.51 -15.41 0.07
C ASP A 210 21.87 -14.73 -0.14
N ASP A 211 22.72 -15.04 0.83
CA ASP A 211 24.16 -15.07 0.67
C ASP A 211 24.65 -16.53 0.91
N THR A 212 24.12 -17.48 0.13
CA THR A 212 24.71 -18.83 0.06
C THR A 212 24.57 -19.34 -1.36
N ASN A 213 25.61 -19.09 -2.17
CA ASN A 213 26.18 -20.03 -3.15
C ASN A 213 27.21 -19.31 -4.01
N GLU A 214 28.46 -19.40 -3.63
CA GLU A 214 29.60 -19.56 -4.49
C GLU A 214 30.77 -19.88 -3.59
N ASP A 215 31.15 -21.14 -3.65
CA ASP A 215 32.48 -21.69 -3.56
C ASP A 215 32.37 -23.12 -3.05
N ASP A 216 32.47 -24.04 -4.00
CA ASP A 216 33.20 -25.30 -3.87
C ASP A 216 33.07 -26.06 -5.21
N VAL A 217 33.99 -25.79 -6.11
CA VAL A 217 34.37 -26.73 -7.18
C VAL A 217 35.86 -26.97 -7.07
N GLU A 218 36.24 -28.10 -6.48
CA GLU A 218 37.38 -28.87 -6.87
C GLU A 218 36.95 -30.16 -7.58
#